data_c4c07aadb4b8f18ff9836dd9dde41b21
#
_entry.id   c4c07aadb4b8f18ff9836dd9dde41b21
#
_cell.length_a   1.000
_cell.length_b   1.000
_cell.length_c   1.000
_cell.angle_alpha   90.00
_cell.angle_beta   90.00
_cell.angle_gamma   90.00
#
_symmetry.space_group_name_H-M   'P 1'
#
loop_
_entity.id
_entity.type
_entity.pdbx_description
1 polymer ?
#
loop_
_entity_poly.entity_id
_entity_poly.type
_entity_poly.pdbx_seq_one_letter_code
_entity_poly.pdbx_strand_id
1 'polypeptide(L)'
;MTTRHGDRRVSRTRRVLHEALRSLILEKGYDRVTVQDVIDRADVGRATFYAHFRDKDDLLMSGFEEMRLSLRQQLAAPPRTEDTRAHDGLGFTRALFEHAAGHRREYRAQVGSRSGGAILEAVHKELTSHVRAQLDQALARRRVKPVVPVEIVTHYVVSALLALLTWWLDDDLPYTAEQMAQMFEQLTAPALNAALGGR
;
A
#
# COMPACT_ATOMS: atom_id res chain seq x y z
N MET A 1 -13.01 -12.97 -32.82
CA MET A 1 -11.86 -13.53 -32.06
C MET A 1 -10.63 -12.60 -32.01
N THR A 2 -10.79 -11.29 -32.13
CA THR A 2 -9.68 -10.30 -32.28
C THR A 2 -9.32 -9.56 -30.98
N THR A 3 -10.05 -9.74 -29.89
CA THR A 3 -9.90 -8.98 -28.63
C THR A 3 -8.70 -9.40 -27.76
N ARG A 4 -8.29 -10.66 -27.77
CA ARG A 4 -7.18 -11.17 -26.93
C ARG A 4 -5.79 -10.67 -27.31
N HIS A 5 -5.55 -10.32 -28.58
CA HIS A 5 -4.23 -9.86 -29.06
C HIS A 5 -4.01 -8.36 -28.74
N GLY A 6 -5.05 -7.54 -28.87
CA GLY A 6 -5.03 -6.13 -28.48
C GLY A 6 -4.76 -5.95 -26.99
N ASP A 7 -5.41 -6.71 -26.15
CA ASP A 7 -5.30 -6.64 -24.70
C ASP A 7 -3.88 -6.97 -24.18
N ARG A 8 -3.23 -7.99 -24.76
CA ARG A 8 -1.85 -8.37 -24.41
C ARG A 8 -0.84 -7.28 -24.80
N ARG A 9 -1.03 -6.63 -25.94
CA ARG A 9 -0.16 -5.55 -26.41
C ARG A 9 -0.30 -4.32 -25.53
N VAL A 10 -1.53 -3.93 -25.18
CA VAL A 10 -1.85 -2.83 -24.27
C VAL A 10 -1.21 -3.08 -22.91
N SER A 11 -1.43 -4.26 -22.32
CA SER A 11 -0.87 -4.64 -21.01
C SER A 11 0.67 -4.64 -21.02
N ARG A 12 1.30 -5.14 -22.10
CA ARG A 12 2.75 -5.12 -22.25
C ARG A 12 3.30 -3.69 -22.31
N THR A 13 2.67 -2.81 -23.09
CA THR A 13 3.09 -1.41 -23.21
C THR A 13 2.97 -0.68 -21.88
N ARG A 14 1.87 -0.84 -21.16
CA ARG A 14 1.68 -0.26 -19.81
C ARG A 14 2.79 -0.71 -18.87
N ARG A 15 3.08 -2.01 -18.83
CA ARG A 15 4.13 -2.57 -17.96
C ARG A 15 5.51 -1.98 -18.26
N VAL A 16 5.91 -1.86 -19.54
CA VAL A 16 7.21 -1.29 -19.92
C VAL A 16 7.30 0.19 -19.53
N LEU A 17 6.22 0.96 -19.67
CA LEU A 17 6.15 2.35 -19.25
C LEU A 17 6.26 2.49 -17.72
N HIS A 18 5.59 1.63 -16.95
CA HIS A 18 5.72 1.59 -15.48
C HIS A 18 7.15 1.24 -15.03
N GLU A 19 7.78 0.24 -15.66
CA GLU A 19 9.16 -0.16 -15.36
C GLU A 19 10.14 0.98 -15.67
N ALA A 20 9.95 1.68 -16.80
CA ALA A 20 10.77 2.84 -17.17
C ALA A 20 10.62 3.97 -16.17
N LEU A 21 9.40 4.34 -15.79
CA LEU A 21 9.15 5.39 -14.79
C LEU A 21 9.79 5.02 -13.45
N ARG A 22 9.60 3.80 -12.96
CA ARG A 22 10.18 3.32 -11.69
C ARG A 22 11.71 3.39 -11.70
N SER A 23 12.35 2.92 -12.75
CA SER A 23 13.81 2.99 -12.90
C SER A 23 14.32 4.43 -12.85
N LEU A 24 13.65 5.35 -13.57
CA LEU A 24 14.01 6.77 -13.60
C LEU A 24 13.80 7.47 -12.25
N ILE A 25 12.75 7.11 -11.51
CA ILE A 25 12.52 7.62 -10.15
C ILE A 25 13.69 7.23 -9.23
N LEU A 26 14.14 5.98 -9.31
CA LEU A 26 15.28 5.50 -8.51
C LEU A 26 16.60 6.18 -8.89
N GLU A 27 16.80 6.55 -10.16
CA GLU A 27 18.02 7.17 -10.67
C GLU A 27 18.11 8.65 -10.34
N LYS A 28 17.04 9.41 -10.52
CA LYS A 28 17.09 10.88 -10.43
C LYS A 28 15.96 11.54 -9.65
N GLY A 29 15.11 10.77 -9.02
CA GLY A 29 13.94 11.26 -8.27
C GLY A 29 12.80 11.70 -9.18
N TYR A 30 11.56 11.53 -8.71
CA TYR A 30 10.34 11.76 -9.51
C TYR A 30 10.25 13.16 -10.13
N ASP A 31 10.58 14.21 -9.37
CA ASP A 31 10.40 15.59 -9.83
C ASP A 31 11.26 15.93 -11.05
N ARG A 32 12.41 15.27 -11.20
CA ARG A 32 13.33 15.45 -12.33
C ARG A 32 13.02 14.57 -13.54
N VAL A 33 12.08 13.64 -13.41
CA VAL A 33 11.66 12.79 -14.53
C VAL A 33 10.70 13.54 -15.43
N THR A 34 10.95 13.51 -16.73
CA THR A 34 10.06 14.03 -17.77
C THR A 34 9.36 12.92 -18.52
N VAL A 35 8.25 13.23 -19.21
CA VAL A 35 7.59 12.28 -20.12
C VAL A 35 8.53 11.79 -21.21
N GLN A 36 9.44 12.68 -21.69
CA GLN A 36 10.40 12.30 -22.73
C GLN A 36 11.40 11.25 -22.21
N ASP A 37 11.89 11.40 -20.97
CA ASP A 37 12.77 10.39 -20.36
C ASP A 37 12.10 9.01 -20.29
N VAL A 38 10.81 8.99 -19.95
CA VAL A 38 10.04 7.73 -19.87
C VAL A 38 9.88 7.09 -21.24
N ILE A 39 9.55 7.89 -22.26
CA ILE A 39 9.40 7.46 -23.67
C ILE A 39 10.71 6.84 -24.16
N ASP A 40 11.82 7.54 -23.96
CA ASP A 40 13.15 7.11 -24.38
C ASP A 40 13.59 5.83 -23.66
N ARG A 41 13.39 5.77 -22.34
CA ARG A 41 13.72 4.60 -21.52
C ARG A 41 12.87 3.37 -21.88
N ALA A 42 11.59 3.57 -22.18
CA ALA A 42 10.66 2.51 -22.53
C ALA A 42 10.78 2.04 -24.00
N ASP A 43 11.54 2.76 -24.81
CA ASP A 43 11.65 2.58 -26.26
C ASP A 43 10.27 2.50 -26.95
N VAL A 44 9.42 3.51 -26.65
CA VAL A 44 8.08 3.62 -27.24
C VAL A 44 7.92 4.96 -27.96
N GLY A 45 7.04 5.00 -28.96
CA GLY A 45 6.70 6.26 -29.61
C GLY A 45 5.85 7.18 -28.72
N ARG A 46 6.01 8.51 -28.89
CA ARG A 46 5.25 9.53 -28.18
C ARG A 46 3.73 9.33 -28.29
N ALA A 47 3.25 9.00 -29.48
CA ALA A 47 1.83 8.68 -29.68
C ALA A 47 1.37 7.47 -28.86
N THR A 48 2.24 6.48 -28.70
CA THR A 48 1.97 5.30 -27.88
C THR A 48 1.83 5.67 -26.42
N PHE A 49 2.70 6.53 -25.89
CA PHE A 49 2.58 7.01 -24.51
C PHE A 49 1.23 7.69 -24.28
N TYR A 50 0.89 8.69 -25.12
CA TYR A 50 -0.36 9.45 -24.96
C TYR A 50 -1.64 8.67 -25.29
N ALA A 51 -1.53 7.52 -25.95
CA ALA A 51 -2.65 6.58 -26.10
C ALA A 51 -2.98 5.84 -24.80
N HIS A 52 -2.05 5.80 -23.83
CA HIS A 52 -2.20 5.08 -22.57
C HIS A 52 -2.29 5.99 -21.35
N PHE A 53 -1.59 7.14 -21.35
CA PHE A 53 -1.46 8.04 -20.22
C PHE A 53 -1.46 9.49 -20.67
N ARG A 54 -2.10 10.37 -19.89
CA ARG A 54 -2.15 11.81 -20.14
C ARG A 54 -0.82 12.52 -19.85
N ASP A 55 -0.15 12.10 -18.79
CA ASP A 55 1.09 12.66 -18.29
C ASP A 55 1.82 11.63 -17.39
N LYS A 56 2.95 12.05 -16.80
CA LYS A 56 3.73 11.18 -15.89
C LYS A 56 3.02 10.91 -14.56
N ASP A 57 2.14 11.83 -14.13
CA ASP A 57 1.38 11.69 -12.90
C ASP A 57 0.29 10.62 -13.07
N ASP A 58 -0.40 10.63 -14.23
CA ASP A 58 -1.38 9.60 -14.60
C ASP A 58 -0.72 8.21 -14.70
N LEU A 59 0.48 8.12 -15.30
CA LEU A 59 1.27 6.89 -15.32
C LEU A 59 1.64 6.42 -13.91
N LEU A 60 2.13 7.31 -13.05
CA LEU A 60 2.48 6.99 -11.68
C LEU A 60 1.26 6.48 -10.89
N MET A 61 0.15 7.21 -10.97
CA MET A 61 -1.08 6.85 -10.26
C MET A 61 -1.66 5.53 -10.73
N SER A 62 -1.56 5.22 -12.03
CA SER A 62 -2.02 3.93 -12.54
C SER A 62 -1.17 2.75 -12.04
N GLY A 63 0.15 2.93 -11.91
CA GLY A 63 1.04 1.94 -11.27
C GLY A 63 0.73 1.76 -9.80
N PHE A 64 0.38 2.86 -9.11
CA PHE A 64 -0.08 2.80 -7.74
C PHE A 64 -1.40 2.03 -7.59
N GLU A 65 -2.37 2.20 -8.51
CA GLU A 65 -3.61 1.42 -8.50
C GLU A 65 -3.37 -0.09 -8.67
N GLU A 66 -2.43 -0.48 -9.53
CA GLU A 66 -2.03 -1.89 -9.67
C GLU A 66 -1.43 -2.43 -8.37
N MET A 67 -0.55 -1.65 -7.71
CA MET A 67 0.03 -1.99 -6.41
C MET A 67 -1.06 -2.08 -5.32
N ARG A 68 -2.01 -1.14 -5.29
CA ARG A 68 -3.15 -1.11 -4.36
C ARG A 68 -4.03 -2.36 -4.51
N LEU A 69 -4.31 -2.78 -5.73
CA LEU A 69 -5.07 -4.01 -5.99
C LEU A 69 -4.31 -5.24 -5.52
N SER A 70 -2.99 -5.30 -5.74
CA SER A 70 -2.14 -6.37 -5.23
C SER A 70 -2.15 -6.41 -3.70
N LEU A 71 -1.99 -5.27 -3.04
CA LEU A 71 -2.08 -5.16 -1.58
C LEU A 71 -3.44 -5.63 -1.06
N ARG A 72 -4.55 -5.19 -1.70
CA ARG A 72 -5.91 -5.67 -1.36
C ARG A 72 -6.04 -7.18 -1.43
N GLN A 73 -5.49 -7.80 -2.46
CA GLN A 73 -5.52 -9.26 -2.61
C GLN A 73 -4.73 -9.95 -1.50
N GLN A 74 -3.57 -9.39 -1.13
CA GLN A 74 -2.77 -9.91 -0.02
C GLN A 74 -3.48 -9.75 1.33
N LEU A 75 -4.11 -8.59 1.57
CA LEU A 75 -4.89 -8.32 2.78
C LEU A 75 -6.17 -9.18 2.89
N ALA A 76 -6.75 -9.58 1.76
CA ALA A 76 -7.92 -10.45 1.70
C ALA A 76 -7.57 -11.94 1.80
N ALA A 77 -6.30 -12.32 1.67
CA ALA A 77 -5.86 -13.69 1.83
C ALA A 77 -6.13 -14.17 3.27
N PRO A 78 -6.63 -15.41 3.46
CA PRO A 78 -6.82 -15.94 4.81
C PRO A 78 -5.49 -15.96 5.55
N PRO A 79 -5.47 -15.60 6.86
CA PRO A 79 -4.25 -15.65 7.66
C PRO A 79 -3.66 -17.05 7.61
N ARG A 80 -2.34 -17.14 7.54
CA ARG A 80 -1.65 -18.45 7.62
C ARG A 80 -1.99 -19.08 8.96
N THR A 81 -2.12 -20.42 8.98
CA THR A 81 -2.59 -21.21 10.13
C THR A 81 -1.81 -20.97 11.44
N GLU A 82 -0.63 -20.41 11.39
CA GLU A 82 0.18 -20.02 12.56
C GLU A 82 -0.25 -18.67 13.15
N ASP A 83 -0.91 -17.80 12.39
CA ASP A 83 -1.39 -16.48 12.80
C ASP A 83 -2.79 -16.52 13.45
N THR A 84 -3.37 -17.69 13.70
CA THR A 84 -4.71 -17.85 14.30
C THR A 84 -4.81 -17.32 15.75
N ARG A 85 -3.69 -16.90 16.34
CA ARG A 85 -3.65 -16.10 17.58
C ARG A 85 -3.60 -14.59 17.31
N ALA A 86 -3.61 -14.18 16.04
CA ALA A 86 -3.63 -12.77 15.68
C ALA A 86 -4.90 -12.14 16.27
N HIS A 87 -4.69 -11.14 17.08
CA HIS A 87 -5.70 -10.35 17.73
C HIS A 87 -6.69 -9.84 16.68
N ASP A 88 -7.98 -9.97 16.95
CA ASP A 88 -9.07 -9.61 16.04
C ASP A 88 -8.82 -8.26 15.35
N GLY A 89 -8.60 -8.30 14.03
CA GLY A 89 -8.47 -7.13 13.18
C GLY A 89 -7.05 -6.66 12.82
N LEU A 90 -5.97 -7.31 13.29
CA LEU A 90 -4.59 -6.92 12.98
C LEU A 90 -3.81 -7.93 12.10
N GLY A 91 -4.41 -9.05 11.71
CA GLY A 91 -3.72 -10.10 10.95
C GLY A 91 -3.17 -9.69 9.58
N PHE A 92 -3.50 -8.50 9.11
CA PHE A 92 -2.99 -7.94 7.85
C PHE A 92 -1.64 -7.21 8.01
N THR A 93 -1.21 -6.87 9.23
CA THR A 93 -0.04 -6.02 9.49
C THR A 93 1.24 -6.63 8.96
N ARG A 94 1.41 -7.94 9.14
CA ARG A 94 2.57 -8.67 8.60
C ARG A 94 2.65 -8.54 7.08
N ALA A 95 1.57 -8.82 6.36
CA ALA A 95 1.54 -8.70 4.89
C ALA A 95 1.86 -7.27 4.42
N LEU A 96 1.39 -6.25 5.17
CA LEU A 96 1.69 -4.86 4.87
C LEU A 96 3.17 -4.54 5.05
N PHE A 97 3.80 -4.93 6.17
CA PHE A 97 5.23 -4.70 6.40
C PHE A 97 6.10 -5.49 5.41
N GLU A 98 5.75 -6.73 5.08
CA GLU A 98 6.44 -7.54 4.05
C GLU A 98 6.35 -6.86 2.67
N HIS A 99 5.16 -6.37 2.30
CA HIS A 99 4.97 -5.62 1.06
C HIS A 99 5.83 -4.35 1.02
N ALA A 100 5.82 -3.58 2.09
CA ALA A 100 6.61 -2.35 2.19
C ALA A 100 8.13 -2.62 2.15
N ALA A 101 8.59 -3.72 2.78
CA ALA A 101 9.99 -4.15 2.70
C ALA A 101 10.43 -4.43 1.26
N GLY A 102 9.58 -5.13 0.50
CA GLY A 102 9.84 -5.46 -0.92
C GLY A 102 9.93 -4.23 -1.83
N HIS A 103 9.30 -3.11 -1.44
CA HIS A 103 9.23 -1.87 -2.22
C HIS A 103 9.94 -0.69 -1.54
N ARG A 104 10.86 -0.95 -0.61
CA ARG A 104 11.51 0.09 0.22
C ARG A 104 12.22 1.16 -0.61
N ARG A 105 12.91 0.76 -1.69
CA ARG A 105 13.64 1.68 -2.56
C ARG A 105 12.71 2.65 -3.28
N GLU A 106 11.61 2.13 -3.82
CA GLU A 106 10.58 2.91 -4.49
C GLU A 106 9.90 3.89 -3.52
N TYR A 107 9.60 3.44 -2.31
CA TYR A 107 9.04 4.27 -1.25
C TYR A 107 9.97 5.45 -0.90
N ARG A 108 11.25 5.18 -0.62
CA ARG A 108 12.24 6.22 -0.32
C ARG A 108 12.43 7.22 -1.45
N ALA A 109 12.39 6.76 -2.69
CA ALA A 109 12.54 7.65 -3.85
C ALA A 109 11.33 8.57 -4.08
N GLN A 110 10.19 8.25 -3.46
CA GLN A 110 8.94 9.03 -3.56
C GLN A 110 8.69 9.90 -2.32
N VAL A 111 9.22 9.54 -1.15
CA VAL A 111 9.14 10.35 0.08
C VAL A 111 9.79 11.70 -0.17
N GLY A 112 9.04 12.78 0.07
CA GLY A 112 9.47 14.16 -0.22
C GLY A 112 9.16 14.68 -1.62
N SER A 113 8.66 13.85 -2.55
CA SER A 113 8.16 14.30 -3.84
C SER A 113 6.71 14.83 -3.72
N ARG A 114 6.30 15.71 -4.67
CA ARG A 114 4.90 16.18 -4.75
C ARG A 114 3.89 15.03 -4.83
N SER A 115 4.27 13.93 -5.46
CA SER A 115 3.41 12.75 -5.62
C SER A 115 3.39 11.84 -4.40
N GLY A 116 4.40 11.92 -3.52
CA GLY A 116 4.46 11.11 -2.29
C GLY A 116 3.28 11.38 -1.35
N GLY A 117 2.84 12.62 -1.25
CA GLY A 117 1.66 12.99 -0.47
C GLY A 117 0.37 12.35 -0.98
N ALA A 118 0.13 12.36 -2.30
CA ALA A 118 -1.06 11.76 -2.90
C ALA A 118 -1.06 10.22 -2.76
N ILE A 119 0.11 9.58 -2.87
CA ILE A 119 0.27 8.15 -2.66
C ILE A 119 -0.03 7.79 -1.20
N LEU A 120 0.53 8.54 -0.25
CA LEU A 120 0.31 8.31 1.18
C LEU A 120 -1.16 8.50 1.55
N GLU A 121 -1.83 9.51 0.99
CA GLU A 121 -3.27 9.73 1.18
C GLU A 121 -4.11 8.55 0.64
N ALA A 122 -3.78 8.03 -0.54
CA ALA A 122 -4.46 6.88 -1.11
C ALA A 122 -4.23 5.60 -0.28
N VAL A 123 -3.02 5.37 0.22
CA VAL A 123 -2.71 4.27 1.17
C VAL A 123 -3.49 4.44 2.46
N HIS A 124 -3.52 5.64 3.04
CA HIS A 124 -4.27 5.95 4.24
C HIS A 124 -5.76 5.63 4.07
N LYS A 125 -6.36 6.06 2.96
CA LYS A 125 -7.78 5.79 2.63
C LYS A 125 -8.06 4.29 2.51
N GLU A 126 -7.19 3.54 1.84
CA GLU A 126 -7.35 2.09 1.67
C GLU A 126 -7.24 1.35 3.01
N LEU A 127 -6.22 1.67 3.82
CA LEU A 127 -6.05 1.09 5.14
C LEU A 127 -7.22 1.44 6.07
N THR A 128 -7.71 2.68 6.03
CA THR A 128 -8.90 3.10 6.80
C THR A 128 -10.11 2.23 6.47
N SER A 129 -10.37 2.03 5.17
CA SER A 129 -11.48 1.18 4.73
C SER A 129 -11.29 -0.27 5.18
N HIS A 130 -10.08 -0.80 5.07
CA HIS A 130 -9.77 -2.18 5.46
C HIS A 130 -9.90 -2.39 6.96
N VAL A 131 -9.26 -1.55 7.79
CA VAL A 131 -9.30 -1.64 9.25
C VAL A 131 -10.73 -1.47 9.76
N ARG A 132 -11.49 -0.51 9.23
CA ARG A 132 -12.89 -0.32 9.56
C ARG A 132 -13.71 -1.59 9.34
N ALA A 133 -13.58 -2.21 8.17
CA ALA A 133 -14.30 -3.44 7.85
C ALA A 133 -13.93 -4.60 8.79
N GLN A 134 -12.65 -4.73 9.16
CA GLN A 134 -12.19 -5.74 10.11
C GLN A 134 -12.79 -5.52 11.53
N LEU A 135 -12.79 -4.27 12.01
CA LEU A 135 -13.35 -3.92 13.30
C LEU A 135 -14.87 -4.16 13.35
N ASP A 136 -15.60 -3.76 12.31
CA ASP A 136 -17.05 -3.99 12.21
C ASP A 136 -17.37 -5.51 12.22
N GLN A 137 -16.57 -6.32 11.53
CA GLN A 137 -16.71 -7.79 11.56
C GLN A 137 -16.39 -8.39 12.93
N ALA A 138 -15.35 -7.88 13.61
CA ALA A 138 -14.98 -8.34 14.94
C ALA A 138 -16.09 -8.05 15.97
N LEU A 139 -16.65 -6.84 15.92
CA LEU A 139 -17.78 -6.44 16.78
C LEU A 139 -19.04 -7.29 16.51
N ALA A 140 -19.36 -7.54 15.24
CA ALA A 140 -20.48 -8.36 14.85
C ALA A 140 -20.35 -9.81 15.38
N ARG A 141 -19.14 -10.36 15.30
CA ARG A 141 -18.84 -11.71 15.85
C ARG A 141 -18.95 -11.76 17.36
N ARG A 142 -18.41 -10.77 18.07
CA ARG A 142 -18.42 -10.72 19.54
C ARG A 142 -19.76 -10.31 20.12
N ARG A 143 -20.67 -9.73 19.34
CA ARG A 143 -21.99 -9.21 19.75
C ARG A 143 -21.87 -8.21 20.91
N VAL A 144 -20.83 -7.39 20.91
CA VAL A 144 -20.60 -6.34 21.93
C VAL A 144 -20.71 -4.95 21.31
N LYS A 145 -21.04 -3.97 22.16
CA LYS A 145 -20.97 -2.57 21.76
C LYS A 145 -19.57 -2.04 22.10
N PRO A 146 -18.94 -1.28 21.19
CA PRO A 146 -17.63 -0.72 21.46
C PRO A 146 -17.71 0.34 22.56
N VAL A 147 -16.69 0.39 23.41
CA VAL A 147 -16.52 1.42 24.47
C VAL A 147 -16.08 2.73 23.84
N VAL A 148 -15.24 2.65 22.80
CA VAL A 148 -14.78 3.80 22.03
C VAL A 148 -15.39 3.74 20.62
N PRO A 149 -15.87 4.86 20.05
CA PRO A 149 -16.41 4.88 18.69
C PRO A 149 -15.44 4.26 17.68
N VAL A 150 -15.94 3.40 16.79
CA VAL A 150 -15.11 2.63 15.83
C VAL A 150 -14.31 3.56 14.92
N GLU A 151 -14.84 4.74 14.61
CA GLU A 151 -14.15 5.78 13.85
C GLU A 151 -12.84 6.21 14.51
N ILE A 152 -12.88 6.46 15.81
CA ILE A 152 -11.70 6.87 16.61
C ILE A 152 -10.68 5.74 16.66
N VAL A 153 -11.14 4.51 16.89
CA VAL A 153 -10.27 3.32 16.92
C VAL A 153 -9.61 3.11 15.55
N THR A 154 -10.38 3.21 14.48
CA THR A 154 -9.86 3.08 13.11
C THR A 154 -8.79 4.12 12.82
N HIS A 155 -9.06 5.39 13.13
CA HIS A 155 -8.12 6.49 12.91
C HIS A 155 -6.82 6.28 13.70
N TYR A 156 -6.92 5.92 14.97
CA TYR A 156 -5.78 5.62 15.83
C TYR A 156 -4.90 4.51 15.25
N VAL A 157 -5.50 3.38 14.89
CA VAL A 157 -4.77 2.21 14.36
C VAL A 157 -4.07 2.55 13.05
N VAL A 158 -4.76 3.19 12.12
CA VAL A 158 -4.19 3.53 10.81
C VAL A 158 -3.08 4.57 10.94
N SER A 159 -3.28 5.61 11.76
CA SER A 159 -2.26 6.64 11.97
C SER A 159 -1.00 6.08 12.63
N ALA A 160 -1.15 5.24 13.67
CA ALA A 160 -0.03 4.60 14.33
C ALA A 160 0.73 3.65 13.39
N LEU A 161 -0.01 2.86 12.60
CA LEU A 161 0.57 1.94 11.62
C LEU A 161 1.38 2.67 10.55
N LEU A 162 0.82 3.73 9.97
CA LEU A 162 1.51 4.52 8.94
C LEU A 162 2.70 5.27 9.51
N ALA A 163 2.61 5.81 10.72
CA ALA A 163 3.73 6.47 11.38
C ALA A 163 4.90 5.51 11.60
N LEU A 164 4.65 4.29 12.09
CA LEU A 164 5.69 3.27 12.27
C LEU A 164 6.23 2.76 10.94
N LEU A 165 5.37 2.57 9.95
CA LEU A 165 5.76 2.10 8.63
C LEU A 165 6.69 3.11 7.94
N THR A 166 6.32 4.39 7.91
CA THR A 166 7.13 5.45 7.30
C THR A 166 8.46 5.60 8.04
N TRP A 167 8.43 5.68 9.37
CA TRP A 167 9.65 5.74 10.18
C TRP A 167 10.60 4.56 9.90
N TRP A 168 10.08 3.33 9.90
CA TRP A 168 10.87 2.13 9.62
C TRP A 168 11.45 2.11 8.21
N LEU A 169 10.72 2.63 7.22
CA LEU A 169 11.19 2.72 5.83
C LEU A 169 12.26 3.82 5.65
N ASP A 170 12.14 4.94 6.36
CA ASP A 170 13.03 6.09 6.22
C ASP A 170 14.37 5.88 6.96
N ASP A 171 14.29 5.41 8.19
CA ASP A 171 15.45 5.22 9.07
C ASP A 171 15.99 3.81 8.97
N ASP A 172 16.94 3.44 8.29
CA ASP A 172 17.51 2.10 8.07
C ASP A 172 17.58 1.20 9.33
N LEU A 173 16.42 0.98 9.94
CA LEU A 173 16.28 0.29 11.21
C LEU A 173 16.58 -1.21 11.05
N PRO A 174 17.21 -1.85 12.05
CA PRO A 174 17.68 -3.24 11.96
C PRO A 174 16.55 -4.27 12.15
N TYR A 175 15.28 -3.84 12.11
CA TYR A 175 14.14 -4.72 12.34
C TYR A 175 13.61 -5.32 11.05
N THR A 176 13.29 -6.62 11.08
CA THR A 176 12.60 -7.29 9.97
C THR A 176 11.13 -6.86 9.89
N ALA A 177 10.50 -7.09 8.74
CA ALA A 177 9.07 -6.84 8.55
C ALA A 177 8.22 -7.60 9.58
N GLU A 178 8.59 -8.83 9.89
CA GLU A 178 7.92 -9.67 10.89
C GLU A 178 8.04 -9.07 12.30
N GLN A 179 9.25 -8.62 12.69
CA GLN A 179 9.47 -7.96 13.98
C GLN A 179 8.66 -6.66 14.11
N MET A 180 8.59 -5.86 13.04
CA MET A 180 7.77 -4.64 13.02
C MET A 180 6.28 -4.93 13.18
N ALA A 181 5.77 -5.95 12.49
CA ALA A 181 4.39 -6.38 12.65
C ALA A 181 4.09 -6.84 14.08
N GLN A 182 4.95 -7.69 14.65
CA GLN A 182 4.80 -8.18 16.02
C GLN A 182 4.82 -7.04 17.05
N MET A 183 5.75 -6.11 16.94
CA MET A 183 5.82 -4.94 17.84
C MET A 183 4.57 -4.06 17.71
N PHE A 184 4.10 -3.81 16.50
CA PHE A 184 2.87 -3.06 16.29
C PHE A 184 1.66 -3.77 16.93
N GLU A 185 1.53 -5.08 16.74
CA GLU A 185 0.45 -5.88 17.31
C GLU A 185 0.51 -5.90 18.83
N GLN A 186 1.68 -6.07 19.44
CA GLN A 186 1.87 -6.03 20.88
C GLN A 186 1.44 -4.71 21.49
N LEU A 187 1.72 -3.59 20.84
CA LEU A 187 1.33 -2.26 21.30
C LEU A 187 -0.17 -1.98 21.11
N THR A 188 -0.74 -2.48 20.03
CA THR A 188 -2.09 -2.10 19.58
C THR A 188 -3.18 -3.04 20.09
N ALA A 189 -2.91 -4.34 20.22
CA ALA A 189 -3.91 -5.33 20.60
C ALA A 189 -4.55 -5.08 22.00
N PRO A 190 -3.80 -4.71 23.05
CA PRO A 190 -4.41 -4.39 24.33
C PRO A 190 -5.36 -3.19 24.26
N ALA A 191 -4.96 -2.14 23.52
CA ALA A 191 -5.78 -0.95 23.32
C ALA A 191 -7.06 -1.27 22.52
N LEU A 192 -6.97 -2.10 21.48
CA LEU A 192 -8.11 -2.58 20.73
C LEU A 192 -9.07 -3.41 21.59
N ASN A 193 -8.55 -4.34 22.38
CA ASN A 193 -9.37 -5.13 23.28
C ASN A 193 -10.14 -4.26 24.28
N ALA A 194 -9.48 -3.29 24.90
CA ALA A 194 -10.12 -2.35 25.82
C ALA A 194 -11.18 -1.49 25.11
N ALA A 195 -10.88 -0.95 23.93
CA ALA A 195 -11.77 -0.08 23.16
C ALA A 195 -13.01 -0.82 22.61
N LEU A 196 -12.85 -2.10 22.25
CA LEU A 196 -13.92 -2.92 21.70
C LEU A 196 -14.73 -3.69 22.76
N GLY A 197 -14.53 -3.41 24.07
CA GLY A 197 -15.30 -4.02 25.15
C GLY A 197 -14.86 -5.45 25.49
N GLY A 198 -13.63 -5.84 25.18
CA GLY A 198 -12.98 -7.04 25.67
C GLY A 198 -12.61 -6.88 27.17
N ARG A 199 -12.97 -7.84 27.99
CA ARG A 199 -12.48 -7.97 29.37
C ARG A 199 -11.18 -8.76 29.40
#